data_2cc5834e25f4753c9aaa10be3250dd6a
#
_entry.id   2cc5834e25f4753c9aaa10be3250dd6a
#
_cell.length_a   1.000
_cell.length_b   1.000
_cell.length_c   1.000
_cell.angle_alpha   90.00
_cell.angle_beta   90.00
_cell.angle_gamma   90.00
#
_symmetry.space_group_name_H-M   'P 1'
#
loop_
_entity.id
_entity.type
_entity.pdbx_description
1 polymer ?
#
loop_
_entity_poly.entity_id
_entity_poly.type
_entity_poly.pdbx_seq_one_letter_code
_entity_poly.pdbx_strand_id
1 'polypeptide(L)'
;MLQVKRSSAPLGAEILGVDLSSDLDDAVFREIVDRFHEHEVVFFRNQQLTADQHVAFSRRFGELEHHVRKDCCRPGFPELFVVSNILEDGKPIGSQDAGLFWHSDLCYLKEPSRASLFYAREVPLDAQGRPVGDTMFASGSAAYAALPEPEKRRLAGIKAVNSYARGYYRDRKSGARKPLTEEQKMRTPDVEHPVVRTHPYTGKKCLFVNEGYTASIVGMNAKESDALLARLVEHSTRPEFVYRHQWQVGDFLMWDNCSTQHRAVMDYALPQRRLMERATLCGAAPF
;
A
#
# COMPACT_ATOMS: atom_id res chain seq x y z
N MET A 1 -23.14 14.60 7.50
CA MET A 1 -21.77 14.72 6.97
C MET A 1 -20.79 14.26 8.04
N LEU A 2 -19.85 13.40 7.66
CA LEU A 2 -18.79 12.90 8.56
C LEU A 2 -17.83 14.03 8.93
N GLN A 3 -17.38 14.04 10.17
CA GLN A 3 -16.33 14.95 10.59
C GLN A 3 -14.98 14.40 10.14
N VAL A 4 -14.19 15.21 9.41
CA VAL A 4 -12.92 14.82 8.81
C VAL A 4 -11.82 15.77 9.27
N LYS A 5 -10.74 15.21 9.81
CA LYS A 5 -9.52 15.94 10.18
C LYS A 5 -8.42 15.64 9.18
N ARG A 6 -8.15 16.57 8.28
CA ARG A 6 -7.11 16.46 7.24
C ARG A 6 -5.70 16.54 7.84
N SER A 7 -4.78 15.82 7.24
CA SER A 7 -3.34 16.02 7.50
C SER A 7 -2.86 17.34 6.87
N SER A 8 -1.62 17.72 7.15
CA SER A 8 -0.96 18.85 6.46
C SER A 8 -0.41 18.47 5.08
N ALA A 9 -0.36 17.17 4.75
CA ALA A 9 0.07 16.67 3.46
C ALA A 9 -1.09 16.65 2.43
N PRO A 10 -0.83 16.48 1.13
CA PRO A 10 -1.88 16.41 0.11
C PRO A 10 -2.77 15.17 0.19
N LEU A 11 -2.43 14.23 1.05
CA LEU A 11 -3.19 13.01 1.32
C LEU A 11 -3.24 12.76 2.84
N GLY A 12 -4.14 11.85 3.26
CA GLY A 12 -4.28 11.45 4.67
C GLY A 12 -5.32 12.28 5.43
N ALA A 13 -6.35 11.60 5.95
CA ALA A 13 -7.37 12.21 6.78
C ALA A 13 -7.93 11.22 7.82
N GLU A 14 -8.18 11.72 9.03
CA GLU A 14 -8.92 11.00 10.07
C GLU A 14 -10.40 11.21 9.87
N ILE A 15 -11.17 10.13 9.83
CA ILE A 15 -12.64 10.15 9.86
C ILE A 15 -13.06 9.91 11.30
N LEU A 16 -13.80 10.87 11.87
CA LEU A 16 -14.19 10.89 13.29
C LEU A 16 -15.62 10.40 13.47
N GLY A 17 -15.88 9.79 14.65
CA GLY A 17 -17.24 9.46 15.08
C GLY A 17 -17.89 8.28 14.36
N VAL A 18 -17.08 7.43 13.71
CA VAL A 18 -17.54 6.19 13.05
C VAL A 18 -17.01 4.98 13.80
N ASP A 19 -17.91 4.07 14.13
CA ASP A 19 -17.59 2.73 14.65
C ASP A 19 -17.76 1.71 13.53
N LEU A 20 -16.64 1.17 13.04
CA LEU A 20 -16.61 0.19 11.95
C LEU A 20 -17.07 -1.20 12.39
N SER A 21 -17.26 -1.45 13.68
CA SER A 21 -17.82 -2.70 14.21
C SER A 21 -19.35 -2.76 14.08
N SER A 22 -19.99 -1.60 13.87
CA SER A 22 -21.43 -1.48 13.71
C SER A 22 -21.87 -1.71 12.25
N ASP A 23 -23.17 -1.97 12.09
CA ASP A 23 -23.79 -2.02 10.76
C ASP A 23 -24.01 -0.57 10.27
N LEU A 24 -23.05 -0.09 9.46
CA LEU A 24 -23.10 1.27 8.90
C LEU A 24 -24.12 1.35 7.78
N ASP A 25 -25.03 2.32 7.84
CA ASP A 25 -25.96 2.58 6.75
C ASP A 25 -25.21 2.98 5.45
N ASP A 26 -25.93 2.83 4.33
CA ASP A 26 -25.33 3.07 3.01
C ASP A 26 -24.98 4.54 2.75
N ALA A 27 -25.62 5.48 3.42
CA ALA A 27 -25.31 6.90 3.26
C ALA A 27 -23.97 7.23 3.94
N VAL A 28 -23.75 6.71 5.15
CA VAL A 28 -22.47 6.84 5.87
C VAL A 28 -21.36 6.13 5.09
N PHE A 29 -21.62 4.92 4.60
CA PHE A 29 -20.64 4.18 3.81
C PHE A 29 -20.25 4.91 2.52
N ARG A 30 -21.21 5.46 1.77
CA ARG A 30 -20.93 6.26 0.56
C ARG A 30 -20.08 7.49 0.90
N GLU A 31 -20.36 8.17 1.99
CA GLU A 31 -19.54 9.30 2.42
C GLU A 31 -18.12 8.88 2.78
N ILE A 32 -17.91 7.71 3.41
CA ILE A 32 -16.57 7.14 3.64
C ILE A 32 -15.84 6.92 2.29
N VAL A 33 -16.50 6.35 1.30
CA VAL A 33 -15.94 6.13 -0.05
C VAL A 33 -15.54 7.46 -0.70
N ASP A 34 -16.38 8.49 -0.60
CA ASP A 34 -16.08 9.82 -1.15
C ASP A 34 -14.85 10.44 -0.47
N ARG A 35 -14.77 10.35 0.86
CA ARG A 35 -13.60 10.84 1.61
C ARG A 35 -12.33 10.04 1.30
N PHE A 36 -12.46 8.74 1.09
CA PHE A 36 -11.34 7.89 0.67
C PHE A 36 -10.79 8.33 -0.70
N HIS A 37 -11.65 8.56 -1.68
CA HIS A 37 -11.23 9.04 -3.00
C HIS A 37 -10.70 10.49 -2.99
N GLU A 38 -11.20 11.34 -2.06
CA GLU A 38 -10.72 12.71 -1.88
C GLU A 38 -9.31 12.75 -1.29
N HIS A 39 -9.06 11.91 -0.26
CA HIS A 39 -7.86 11.99 0.57
C HIS A 39 -6.83 10.89 0.32
N GLU A 40 -7.12 9.89 -0.53
CA GLU A 40 -6.24 8.76 -0.93
C GLU A 40 -5.81 7.84 0.23
N VAL A 41 -5.71 8.36 1.45
CA VAL A 41 -5.49 7.64 2.70
C VAL A 41 -6.48 8.16 3.73
N VAL A 42 -7.28 7.27 4.30
CA VAL A 42 -8.18 7.61 5.41
C VAL A 42 -7.97 6.63 6.56
N PHE A 43 -8.18 7.11 7.79
CA PHE A 43 -8.07 6.23 8.95
C PHE A 43 -9.11 6.57 10.02
N PHE A 44 -9.38 5.58 10.85
CA PHE A 44 -10.31 5.61 11.97
C PHE A 44 -9.54 5.19 13.22
N ARG A 45 -9.58 6.00 14.27
CA ARG A 45 -8.94 5.71 15.55
C ARG A 45 -9.85 4.87 16.45
N ASN A 46 -9.25 4.22 17.45
CA ASN A 46 -9.95 3.53 18.55
C ASN A 46 -10.96 2.47 18.10
N GLN A 47 -10.73 1.81 16.98
CA GLN A 47 -11.59 0.75 16.49
C GLN A 47 -11.34 -0.57 17.24
N GLN A 48 -12.41 -1.33 17.50
CA GLN A 48 -12.35 -2.65 18.14
C GLN A 48 -13.06 -3.67 17.23
N LEU A 49 -12.32 -4.22 16.28
CA LEU A 49 -12.87 -5.11 15.27
C LEU A 49 -12.49 -6.57 15.54
N THR A 50 -13.48 -7.46 15.43
CA THR A 50 -13.22 -8.88 15.18
C THR A 50 -12.68 -9.09 13.76
N ALA A 51 -12.16 -10.28 13.46
CA ALA A 51 -11.74 -10.58 12.08
C ALA A 51 -12.91 -10.59 11.11
N ASP A 52 -14.08 -11.11 11.54
CA ASP A 52 -15.30 -11.10 10.73
C ASP A 52 -15.74 -9.66 10.38
N GLN A 53 -15.71 -8.75 11.35
CA GLN A 53 -16.07 -7.34 11.15
C GLN A 53 -15.06 -6.64 10.21
N HIS A 54 -13.74 -6.90 10.35
CA HIS A 54 -12.73 -6.40 9.43
C HIS A 54 -13.02 -6.87 7.99
N VAL A 55 -13.25 -8.17 7.81
CA VAL A 55 -13.58 -8.74 6.48
C VAL A 55 -14.90 -8.19 5.95
N ALA A 56 -15.96 -8.14 6.79
CA ALA A 56 -17.29 -7.66 6.39
C ALA A 56 -17.25 -6.20 5.92
N PHE A 57 -16.60 -5.31 6.70
CA PHE A 57 -16.43 -3.91 6.30
C PHE A 57 -15.61 -3.79 5.01
N SER A 58 -14.50 -4.54 4.89
CA SER A 58 -13.65 -4.51 3.70
C SER A 58 -14.39 -4.96 2.43
N ARG A 59 -15.22 -5.97 2.52
CA ARG A 59 -16.04 -6.49 1.40
C ARG A 59 -17.06 -5.49 0.85
N ARG A 60 -17.46 -4.48 1.62
CA ARG A 60 -18.33 -3.41 1.12
C ARG A 60 -17.66 -2.58 0.00
N PHE A 61 -16.33 -2.56 -0.08
CA PHE A 61 -15.59 -1.86 -1.13
C PHE A 61 -15.39 -2.71 -2.39
N GLY A 62 -15.57 -4.02 -2.33
CA GLY A 62 -15.40 -4.95 -3.43
C GLY A 62 -14.84 -6.31 -3.02
N GLU A 63 -14.44 -7.09 -4.01
CA GLU A 63 -13.85 -8.41 -3.81
C GLU A 63 -12.48 -8.31 -3.13
N LEU A 64 -12.23 -9.24 -2.19
CA LEU A 64 -10.97 -9.32 -1.47
C LEU A 64 -10.03 -10.34 -2.09
N GLU A 65 -8.77 -9.98 -2.18
CA GLU A 65 -7.68 -10.85 -2.63
C GLU A 65 -7.40 -11.96 -1.63
N HIS A 66 -7.24 -13.17 -2.14
CA HIS A 66 -6.71 -14.30 -1.37
C HIS A 66 -5.20 -14.40 -1.62
N HIS A 67 -4.41 -13.96 -0.66
CA HIS A 67 -2.97 -13.81 -0.82
C HIS A 67 -2.27 -15.15 -1.13
N VAL A 68 -1.31 -15.13 -2.06
CA VAL A 68 -0.55 -16.35 -2.48
C VAL A 68 0.26 -16.97 -1.33
N ARG A 69 0.67 -16.15 -0.34
CA ARG A 69 1.36 -16.62 0.87
C ARG A 69 0.34 -16.96 1.96
N LYS A 70 -0.29 -18.12 1.81
CA LYS A 70 -1.29 -18.64 2.79
C LYS A 70 -0.71 -18.84 4.19
N ASP A 71 0.60 -19.09 4.29
CA ASP A 71 1.36 -19.20 5.53
C ASP A 71 1.40 -17.92 6.36
N CYS A 72 1.13 -16.78 5.76
CA CYS A 72 1.05 -15.49 6.41
C CYS A 72 -0.39 -14.99 6.58
N CYS A 73 -1.40 -15.77 6.24
CA CYS A 73 -2.79 -15.39 6.47
C CYS A 73 -3.24 -15.77 7.89
N ARG A 74 -4.17 -14.98 8.44
CA ARG A 74 -4.78 -15.30 9.73
C ARG A 74 -5.51 -16.66 9.65
N PRO A 75 -5.32 -17.57 10.61
CA PRO A 75 -6.05 -18.84 10.65
C PRO A 75 -7.58 -18.63 10.58
N GLY A 76 -8.23 -19.29 9.63
CA GLY A 76 -9.67 -19.17 9.36
C GLY A 76 -10.08 -17.96 8.50
N PHE A 77 -9.15 -17.06 8.16
CA PHE A 77 -9.42 -15.84 7.39
C PHE A 77 -8.38 -15.66 6.26
N PRO A 78 -8.55 -16.34 5.12
CA PRO A 78 -7.60 -16.28 4.01
C PRO A 78 -7.49 -14.87 3.37
N GLU A 79 -8.46 -13.98 3.62
CA GLU A 79 -8.48 -12.57 3.19
C GLU A 79 -7.60 -11.66 4.06
N LEU A 80 -7.23 -12.10 5.28
CA LEU A 80 -6.47 -11.29 6.20
C LEU A 80 -4.99 -11.71 6.22
N PHE A 81 -4.16 -10.93 5.54
CA PHE A 81 -2.72 -11.09 5.53
C PHE A 81 -2.11 -10.46 6.80
N VAL A 82 -1.30 -11.23 7.53
CA VAL A 82 -0.65 -10.79 8.77
C VAL A 82 0.73 -10.22 8.48
N VAL A 83 0.96 -8.98 8.93
CA VAL A 83 2.27 -8.33 8.92
C VAL A 83 2.73 -8.19 10.37
N SER A 84 3.76 -8.96 10.74
CA SER A 84 4.18 -9.08 12.15
C SER A 84 5.64 -9.49 12.28
N ASN A 85 6.32 -8.97 13.31
CA ASN A 85 7.64 -9.44 13.74
C ASN A 85 7.59 -10.49 14.86
N ILE A 86 6.39 -10.90 15.27
CA ILE A 86 6.18 -11.82 16.39
C ILE A 86 6.53 -13.24 15.97
N LEU A 87 7.12 -13.97 16.91
CA LEU A 87 7.39 -15.39 16.80
C LEU A 87 6.55 -16.14 17.82
N GLU A 88 5.88 -17.21 17.40
CA GLU A 88 5.25 -18.22 18.26
C GLU A 88 6.00 -19.53 18.08
N ASP A 89 6.48 -20.11 19.17
CA ASP A 89 7.34 -21.31 19.17
C ASP A 89 8.53 -21.18 18.19
N GLY A 90 9.13 -19.99 18.11
CA GLY A 90 10.27 -19.71 17.25
C GLY A 90 9.90 -19.53 15.75
N LYS A 91 8.62 -19.58 15.38
CA LYS A 91 8.14 -19.42 13.99
C LYS A 91 7.44 -18.08 13.79
N PRO A 92 7.69 -17.38 12.67
CA PRO A 92 6.95 -16.17 12.35
C PRO A 92 5.44 -16.43 12.21
N ILE A 93 4.60 -15.59 12.83
CA ILE A 93 3.13 -15.67 12.67
C ILE A 93 2.63 -14.89 11.43
N GLY A 94 3.50 -14.15 10.75
CA GLY A 94 3.18 -13.34 9.59
C GLY A 94 4.43 -12.93 8.81
N SER A 95 4.27 -12.00 7.88
CA SER A 95 5.36 -11.44 7.10
C SER A 95 6.12 -10.40 7.93
N GLN A 96 7.43 -10.63 8.15
CA GLN A 96 8.28 -9.74 8.94
C GLN A 96 8.85 -8.55 8.14
N ASP A 97 9.10 -8.76 6.85
CA ASP A 97 9.86 -7.84 5.98
C ASP A 97 8.98 -7.17 4.91
N ALA A 98 7.68 -6.96 5.20
CA ALA A 98 6.79 -6.35 4.23
C ALA A 98 7.04 -4.83 4.14
N GLY A 99 7.23 -4.32 2.91
CA GLY A 99 7.15 -2.89 2.63
C GLY A 99 8.40 -2.07 2.95
N LEU A 100 9.62 -2.63 2.87
CA LEU A 100 10.87 -1.93 3.19
C LEU A 100 11.27 -0.83 2.17
N PHE A 101 10.66 -0.81 1.01
CA PHE A 101 10.89 0.17 -0.07
C PHE A 101 9.56 0.76 -0.54
N TRP A 102 9.62 1.89 -1.26
CA TRP A 102 8.43 2.49 -1.84
C TRP A 102 7.80 1.58 -2.89
N HIS A 103 6.51 1.25 -2.72
CA HIS A 103 5.74 0.37 -3.62
C HIS A 103 4.24 0.64 -3.53
N SER A 104 3.50 0.21 -4.56
CA SER A 104 2.06 -0.04 -4.50
C SER A 104 1.81 -1.54 -4.40
N ASP A 105 0.80 -1.96 -3.66
CA ASP A 105 0.48 -3.38 -3.50
C ASP A 105 0.11 -4.03 -4.83
N LEU A 106 0.69 -5.21 -5.08
CA LEU A 106 0.44 -6.06 -6.24
C LEU A 106 0.64 -5.37 -7.61
N CYS A 107 1.38 -4.25 -7.66
CA CYS A 107 1.63 -3.52 -8.91
C CYS A 107 2.39 -4.34 -9.97
N TYR A 108 2.90 -5.50 -9.61
CA TYR A 108 3.52 -6.48 -10.50
C TYR A 108 2.53 -7.50 -11.09
N LEU A 109 1.23 -7.40 -10.80
CA LEU A 109 0.19 -8.20 -11.42
C LEU A 109 -0.46 -7.44 -12.57
N LYS A 110 -1.07 -8.18 -13.51
CA LYS A 110 -1.84 -7.60 -14.63
C LYS A 110 -2.96 -6.70 -14.12
N GLU A 111 -3.58 -7.08 -13.01
CA GLU A 111 -4.62 -6.34 -12.30
C GLU A 111 -4.12 -6.04 -10.89
N PRO A 112 -3.43 -4.91 -10.67
CA PRO A 112 -2.94 -4.49 -9.37
C PRO A 112 -4.06 -4.29 -8.36
N SER A 113 -3.74 -4.39 -7.08
CA SER A 113 -4.67 -4.07 -6.00
C SER A 113 -5.27 -2.67 -6.15
N ARG A 114 -6.60 -2.55 -5.88
CA ARG A 114 -7.29 -1.27 -5.80
C ARG A 114 -6.93 -0.51 -4.54
N ALA A 115 -7.05 -1.17 -3.39
CA ALA A 115 -6.81 -0.57 -2.10
C ALA A 115 -6.43 -1.64 -1.07
N SER A 116 -5.83 -1.21 0.03
CA SER A 116 -5.54 -2.06 1.18
C SER A 116 -6.13 -1.44 2.43
N LEU A 117 -6.67 -2.29 3.30
CA LEU A 117 -7.33 -1.95 4.56
C LEU A 117 -6.57 -2.63 5.68
N PHE A 118 -5.97 -1.83 6.57
CA PHE A 118 -4.97 -2.30 7.52
C PHE A 118 -5.40 -1.99 8.95
N TYR A 119 -5.44 -3.01 9.79
CA TYR A 119 -5.87 -2.89 11.17
C TYR A 119 -4.72 -3.13 12.13
N ALA A 120 -4.49 -2.21 13.07
CA ALA A 120 -3.42 -2.24 14.04
C ALA A 120 -3.85 -2.98 15.32
N ARG A 121 -3.40 -4.23 15.50
CA ARG A 121 -3.63 -5.05 16.70
C ARG A 121 -2.62 -4.76 17.80
N GLU A 122 -1.32 -4.71 17.45
CA GLU A 122 -0.24 -4.35 18.34
C GLU A 122 0.68 -3.34 17.64
N VAL A 123 1.05 -2.28 18.34
CA VAL A 123 1.94 -1.22 17.85
C VAL A 123 3.18 -1.18 18.75
N PRO A 124 4.39 -1.27 18.18
CA PRO A 124 5.61 -1.24 18.96
C PRO A 124 5.82 0.14 19.59
N LEU A 125 6.33 0.15 20.81
CA LEU A 125 6.66 1.37 21.54
C LEU A 125 8.17 1.43 21.79
N ASP A 126 8.74 2.65 21.70
CA ASP A 126 10.12 2.89 22.10
C ASP A 126 10.28 2.88 23.64
N ALA A 127 11.49 3.07 24.12
CA ALA A 127 11.82 3.10 25.55
C ALA A 127 11.13 4.24 26.33
N GLN A 128 10.60 5.23 25.62
CA GLN A 128 9.85 6.36 26.19
C GLN A 128 8.33 6.17 26.07
N GLY A 129 7.86 5.00 25.60
CA GLY A 129 6.45 4.69 25.39
C GLY A 129 5.84 5.36 24.15
N ARG A 130 6.63 5.86 23.23
CA ARG A 130 6.13 6.48 21.99
C ARG A 130 5.98 5.43 20.90
N PRO A 131 4.91 5.48 20.09
CA PRO A 131 4.73 4.58 18.95
C PRO A 131 5.89 4.70 17.94
N VAL A 132 6.36 3.56 17.44
CA VAL A 132 7.33 3.42 16.35
C VAL A 132 6.77 2.47 15.28
N GLY A 133 7.47 2.27 14.17
CA GLY A 133 6.97 1.42 13.07
C GLY A 133 5.94 2.12 12.20
N ASP A 134 6.08 3.42 11.98
CA ASP A 134 5.18 4.23 11.13
C ASP A 134 5.09 3.69 9.70
N THR A 135 4.09 4.16 8.96
CA THR A 135 4.00 3.95 7.52
C THR A 135 3.96 5.29 6.80
N MET A 136 4.77 5.41 5.76
CA MET A 136 4.81 6.58 4.90
C MET A 136 4.02 6.29 3.63
N PHE A 137 3.20 7.25 3.18
CA PHE A 137 2.39 7.21 1.97
C PHE A 137 2.74 8.39 1.10
N ALA A 138 2.98 8.17 -0.19
CA ALA A 138 3.27 9.23 -1.15
C ALA A 138 2.17 9.29 -2.23
N SER A 139 1.65 10.49 -2.49
CA SER A 139 0.61 10.74 -3.49
C SER A 139 1.18 10.82 -4.90
N GLY A 140 0.91 9.81 -5.71
CA GLY A 140 1.22 9.83 -7.15
C GLY A 140 0.38 10.83 -7.92
N SER A 141 -0.84 11.15 -7.43
CA SER A 141 -1.70 12.17 -8.05
C SER A 141 -1.16 13.58 -7.83
N ALA A 142 -0.75 13.92 -6.60
CA ALA A 142 -0.12 15.22 -6.28
C ALA A 142 1.23 15.35 -6.98
N ALA A 143 2.04 14.30 -6.99
CA ALA A 143 3.31 14.27 -7.70
C ALA A 143 3.13 14.48 -9.21
N TYR A 144 2.14 13.83 -9.84
CA TYR A 144 1.83 14.10 -11.26
C TYR A 144 1.36 15.54 -11.48
N ALA A 145 0.47 16.04 -10.63
CA ALA A 145 -0.05 17.42 -10.75
C ALA A 145 1.08 18.47 -10.74
N ALA A 146 2.12 18.23 -9.91
CA ALA A 146 3.29 19.12 -9.77
C ALA A 146 4.30 19.04 -10.92
N LEU A 147 4.18 18.07 -11.84
CA LEU A 147 5.06 18.00 -13.01
C LEU A 147 4.81 19.19 -13.95
N PRO A 148 5.88 19.73 -14.58
CA PRO A 148 5.73 20.68 -15.67
C PRO A 148 4.95 20.09 -16.86
N GLU A 149 4.18 20.91 -17.57
CA GLU A 149 3.39 20.45 -18.72
C GLU A 149 4.21 19.77 -19.84
N PRO A 150 5.45 20.20 -20.16
CA PRO A 150 6.28 19.46 -21.11
C PRO A 150 6.59 18.03 -20.64
N GLU A 151 6.81 17.84 -19.34
CA GLU A 151 7.08 16.52 -18.76
C GLU A 151 5.83 15.64 -18.76
N LYS A 152 4.66 16.17 -18.40
CA LYS A 152 3.38 15.45 -18.50
C LYS A 152 3.14 14.96 -19.94
N ARG A 153 3.36 15.80 -20.93
CA ARG A 153 3.26 15.41 -22.36
C ARG A 153 4.27 14.34 -22.75
N ARG A 154 5.52 14.45 -22.25
CA ARG A 154 6.56 13.45 -22.51
C ARG A 154 6.22 12.08 -21.93
N LEU A 155 5.59 12.03 -20.76
CA LEU A 155 5.22 10.78 -20.08
C LEU A 155 3.92 10.14 -20.60
N ALA A 156 3.13 10.88 -21.37
CA ALA A 156 1.88 10.39 -21.91
C ALA A 156 2.10 9.17 -22.83
N GLY A 157 1.40 8.07 -22.53
CA GLY A 157 1.48 6.82 -23.31
C GLY A 157 2.74 5.97 -23.06
N ILE A 158 3.71 6.45 -22.27
CA ILE A 158 4.87 5.64 -21.89
C ILE A 158 4.44 4.53 -20.92
N LYS A 159 4.98 3.32 -21.12
CA LYS A 159 4.79 2.17 -20.25
C LYS A 159 6.08 1.80 -19.53
N ALA A 160 5.94 1.18 -18.37
CA ALA A 160 7.02 0.62 -17.58
C ALA A 160 6.75 -0.85 -17.28
N VAL A 161 7.82 -1.64 -17.27
CA VAL A 161 7.78 -3.05 -16.86
C VAL A 161 7.81 -3.12 -15.34
N ASN A 162 6.87 -3.84 -14.74
CA ASN A 162 6.82 -4.14 -13.32
C ASN A 162 7.12 -5.63 -13.11
N SER A 163 8.02 -5.94 -12.18
CA SER A 163 8.58 -7.27 -11.96
C SER A 163 8.51 -7.67 -10.50
N TYR A 164 7.82 -8.78 -10.20
CA TYR A 164 7.85 -9.38 -8.87
C TYR A 164 9.26 -9.80 -8.46
N ALA A 165 10.02 -10.38 -9.39
CA ALA A 165 11.39 -10.83 -9.13
C ALA A 165 12.29 -9.69 -8.67
N ARG A 166 12.14 -8.47 -9.24
CA ARG A 166 12.89 -7.28 -8.82
C ARG A 166 12.66 -6.99 -7.34
N GLY A 167 11.43 -6.87 -6.88
CA GLY A 167 11.10 -6.59 -5.49
C GLY A 167 11.50 -7.74 -4.57
N TYR A 168 11.27 -8.98 -5.00
CA TYR A 168 11.63 -10.17 -4.24
C TYR A 168 13.12 -10.24 -3.91
N TYR A 169 14.02 -9.91 -4.85
CA TYR A 169 15.45 -9.94 -4.61
C TYR A 169 16.02 -8.65 -4.01
N ARG A 170 15.27 -7.54 -4.04
CA ARG A 170 15.68 -6.27 -3.46
C ARG A 170 15.62 -6.27 -1.93
N ASP A 171 14.66 -6.96 -1.36
CA ASP A 171 14.35 -6.99 0.08
C ASP A 171 15.32 -7.92 0.83
N ARG A 172 16.58 -7.49 1.02
CA ARG A 172 17.65 -8.30 1.59
C ARG A 172 18.16 -7.74 2.92
N LYS A 173 17.38 -7.86 4.00
CA LYS A 173 17.98 -7.67 5.34
C LYS A 173 18.53 -8.95 5.97
N SER A 174 18.08 -10.13 5.58
CA SER A 174 18.34 -11.40 6.27
C SER A 174 19.03 -12.49 5.43
N GLY A 175 19.96 -12.13 4.57
CA GLY A 175 20.66 -13.13 3.76
C GLY A 175 20.00 -13.42 2.41
N ALA A 176 20.61 -14.31 1.61
CA ALA A 176 20.12 -14.64 0.28
C ALA A 176 18.77 -15.37 0.38
N ARG A 177 17.69 -14.75 -0.12
CA ARG A 177 16.42 -15.47 -0.33
C ARG A 177 16.66 -16.65 -1.28
N LYS A 178 15.93 -17.75 -1.06
CA LYS A 178 15.94 -18.86 -2.02
C LYS A 178 15.52 -18.35 -3.39
N PRO A 179 16.12 -18.85 -4.48
CA PRO A 179 15.65 -18.51 -5.81
C PRO A 179 14.16 -18.78 -5.97
N LEU A 180 13.48 -17.90 -6.74
CA LEU A 180 12.08 -18.13 -7.11
C LEU A 180 11.99 -19.46 -7.85
N THR A 181 10.99 -20.29 -7.48
CA THR A 181 10.70 -21.53 -8.21
C THR A 181 10.12 -21.20 -9.60
N GLU A 182 10.19 -22.15 -10.53
CA GLU A 182 9.59 -21.96 -11.87
C GLU A 182 8.06 -21.72 -11.77
N GLU A 183 7.39 -22.37 -10.84
CA GLU A 183 5.96 -22.11 -10.57
C GLU A 183 5.72 -20.65 -10.14
N GLN A 184 6.54 -20.11 -9.23
CA GLN A 184 6.44 -18.72 -8.80
C GLN A 184 6.69 -17.75 -9.94
N LYS A 185 7.71 -18.00 -10.78
CA LYS A 185 7.99 -17.19 -11.96
C LYS A 185 6.85 -17.22 -12.99
N MET A 186 6.25 -18.40 -13.21
CA MET A 186 5.10 -18.53 -14.12
C MET A 186 3.85 -17.81 -13.60
N ARG A 187 3.67 -17.76 -12.28
CA ARG A 187 2.54 -17.05 -11.64
C ARG A 187 2.72 -15.54 -11.61
N THR A 188 3.94 -15.05 -11.67
CA THR A 188 4.27 -13.62 -11.58
C THR A 188 5.16 -13.19 -12.75
N PRO A 189 4.71 -13.34 -14.01
CA PRO A 189 5.42 -12.82 -15.16
C PRO A 189 5.52 -11.31 -15.06
N ASP A 190 6.55 -10.73 -15.66
CA ASP A 190 6.66 -9.28 -15.78
C ASP A 190 5.49 -8.71 -16.55
N VAL A 191 4.97 -7.56 -16.09
CA VAL A 191 3.80 -6.90 -16.69
C VAL A 191 4.12 -5.46 -17.07
N GLU A 192 3.45 -4.97 -18.11
CA GLU A 192 3.57 -3.57 -18.53
C GLU A 192 2.40 -2.76 -18.02
N HIS A 193 2.70 -1.64 -17.36
CA HIS A 193 1.71 -0.65 -16.93
C HIS A 193 2.07 0.75 -17.42
N PRO A 194 1.08 1.65 -17.59
CA PRO A 194 1.37 3.05 -17.92
C PRO A 194 2.18 3.70 -16.79
N VAL A 195 3.19 4.50 -17.14
CA VAL A 195 3.94 5.36 -16.20
C VAL A 195 3.01 6.38 -15.55
N VAL A 196 2.04 6.86 -16.30
CA VAL A 196 0.95 7.73 -15.84
C VAL A 196 -0.37 7.02 -16.05
N ARG A 197 -0.97 6.50 -14.97
CA ARG A 197 -2.29 5.88 -15.02
C ARG A 197 -3.41 6.88 -14.79
N THR A 198 -4.59 6.56 -15.29
CA THR A 198 -5.83 7.24 -14.91
C THR A 198 -6.44 6.51 -13.71
N HIS A 199 -6.78 7.25 -12.66
CA HIS A 199 -7.47 6.69 -11.52
C HIS A 199 -8.91 6.29 -11.91
N PRO A 200 -9.33 5.02 -11.72
CA PRO A 200 -10.57 4.50 -12.30
C PRO A 200 -11.85 5.13 -11.74
N TYR A 201 -11.79 5.70 -10.53
CA TYR A 201 -12.96 6.28 -9.86
C TYR A 201 -12.99 7.80 -9.89
N THR A 202 -11.82 8.46 -9.89
CA THR A 202 -11.74 9.93 -9.81
C THR A 202 -11.35 10.59 -11.13
N GLY A 203 -10.84 9.83 -12.10
CA GLY A 203 -10.30 10.36 -13.36
C GLY A 203 -8.97 11.09 -13.23
N LYS A 204 -8.44 11.26 -12.02
CA LYS A 204 -7.14 11.93 -11.80
C LYS A 204 -6.00 11.14 -12.44
N LYS A 205 -5.03 11.83 -13.00
CA LYS A 205 -3.77 11.23 -13.46
C LYS A 205 -2.80 11.06 -12.30
N CYS A 206 -2.17 9.88 -12.23
CA CYS A 206 -1.26 9.51 -11.15
C CYS A 206 0.04 8.95 -11.73
N LEU A 207 1.19 9.33 -11.17
CA LEU A 207 2.44 8.61 -11.43
C LEU A 207 2.35 7.21 -10.83
N PHE A 208 2.61 6.20 -11.68
CA PHE A 208 2.48 4.79 -11.31
C PHE A 208 3.78 4.03 -11.54
N VAL A 209 4.85 4.57 -10.98
CA VAL A 209 6.19 3.95 -10.92
C VAL A 209 6.68 3.95 -9.48
N ASN A 210 7.42 2.93 -9.09
CA ASN A 210 7.93 2.82 -7.74
C ASN A 210 9.32 2.17 -7.69
N GLU A 211 10.01 2.39 -6.60
CA GLU A 211 11.35 1.88 -6.36
C GLU A 211 11.42 0.34 -6.37
N GLY A 212 10.39 -0.31 -5.82
CA GLY A 212 10.40 -1.73 -5.53
C GLY A 212 10.26 -2.61 -6.76
N TYR A 213 9.23 -2.38 -7.53
CA TYR A 213 8.80 -3.31 -8.58
C TYR A 213 8.97 -2.79 -10.00
N THR A 214 9.10 -1.47 -10.22
CA THR A 214 9.28 -0.94 -11.58
C THR A 214 10.70 -1.20 -12.07
N ALA A 215 10.85 -2.03 -13.09
CA ALA A 215 12.13 -2.56 -13.55
C ALA A 215 12.75 -1.74 -14.67
N SER A 216 11.96 -1.34 -15.66
CA SER A 216 12.45 -0.59 -16.82
C SER A 216 11.32 0.18 -17.52
N ILE A 217 11.69 1.13 -18.37
CA ILE A 217 10.77 1.82 -19.29
C ILE A 217 10.78 1.09 -20.63
N VAL A 218 9.58 0.78 -21.13
CA VAL A 218 9.42 0.07 -22.41
C VAL A 218 9.98 0.92 -23.57
N GLY A 219 10.77 0.31 -24.41
CA GLY A 219 11.34 0.95 -25.61
C GLY A 219 12.55 1.87 -25.36
N MET A 220 13.04 1.98 -24.12
CA MET A 220 14.26 2.73 -23.80
C MET A 220 15.45 1.80 -23.57
N ASN A 221 16.67 2.27 -23.88
CA ASN A 221 17.87 1.54 -23.45
C ASN A 221 18.03 1.63 -21.92
N ALA A 222 18.84 0.73 -21.33
CA ALA A 222 18.98 0.61 -19.88
C ALA A 222 19.38 1.94 -19.20
N LYS A 223 20.35 2.67 -19.77
CA LYS A 223 20.85 3.92 -19.19
C LYS A 223 19.78 5.03 -19.15
N GLU A 224 19.02 5.17 -20.23
CA GLU A 224 17.92 6.15 -20.31
C GLU A 224 16.76 5.78 -19.39
N SER A 225 16.40 4.49 -19.39
CA SER A 225 15.36 3.93 -18.52
C SER A 225 15.69 4.15 -17.05
N ASP A 226 16.89 3.77 -16.61
CA ASP A 226 17.32 3.90 -15.22
C ASP A 226 17.34 5.38 -14.78
N ALA A 227 17.84 6.27 -15.64
CA ALA A 227 17.87 7.72 -15.36
C ALA A 227 16.45 8.30 -15.21
N LEU A 228 15.51 7.90 -16.09
CA LEU A 228 14.13 8.36 -16.03
C LEU A 228 13.43 7.82 -14.77
N LEU A 229 13.56 6.52 -14.48
CA LEU A 229 12.96 5.90 -13.30
C LEU A 229 13.49 6.50 -12.00
N ALA A 230 14.81 6.69 -11.87
CA ALA A 230 15.41 7.30 -10.69
C ALA A 230 14.81 8.69 -10.43
N ARG A 231 14.70 9.53 -11.46
CA ARG A 231 14.13 10.86 -11.38
C ARG A 231 12.63 10.85 -11.01
N LEU A 232 11.84 9.94 -11.60
CA LEU A 232 10.41 9.85 -11.32
C LEU A 232 10.14 9.32 -9.90
N VAL A 233 10.92 8.33 -9.44
CA VAL A 233 10.82 7.80 -8.07
C VAL A 233 11.21 8.87 -7.06
N GLU A 234 12.33 9.57 -7.27
CA GLU A 234 12.76 10.68 -6.42
C GLU A 234 11.68 11.77 -6.36
N HIS A 235 11.15 12.18 -7.53
CA HIS A 235 10.10 13.19 -7.61
C HIS A 235 8.84 12.76 -6.86
N SER A 236 8.35 11.53 -7.06
CA SER A 236 7.08 11.06 -6.49
C SER A 236 7.15 10.81 -4.97
N THR A 237 8.35 10.75 -4.40
CA THR A 237 8.57 10.51 -2.96
C THR A 237 9.14 11.71 -2.22
N ARG A 238 9.05 12.91 -2.81
CA ARG A 238 9.45 14.15 -2.15
C ARG A 238 8.60 14.41 -0.90
N PRO A 239 9.17 15.03 0.14
CA PRO A 239 8.47 15.27 1.41
C PRO A 239 7.12 15.98 1.26
N GLU A 240 6.99 16.90 0.29
CA GLU A 240 5.75 17.63 0.02
C GLU A 240 4.58 16.75 -0.47
N PHE A 241 4.86 15.53 -0.95
CA PHE A 241 3.84 14.57 -1.39
C PHE A 241 3.64 13.44 -0.39
N VAL A 242 4.31 13.47 0.77
CA VAL A 242 4.34 12.36 1.72
C VAL A 242 3.54 12.67 2.97
N TYR A 243 2.65 11.74 3.32
CA TYR A 243 2.00 11.63 4.62
C TYR A 243 2.67 10.51 5.42
N ARG A 244 3.01 10.77 6.68
CA ARG A 244 3.54 9.79 7.62
C ARG A 244 2.50 9.48 8.68
N HIS A 245 2.00 8.23 8.70
CA HIS A 245 1.04 7.77 9.68
C HIS A 245 1.76 7.18 10.89
N GLN A 246 1.53 7.80 12.06
CA GLN A 246 1.95 7.26 13.34
C GLN A 246 0.83 6.39 13.89
N TRP A 247 1.10 5.08 13.99
CA TRP A 247 0.14 4.08 14.39
C TRP A 247 -0.25 4.17 15.87
N GLN A 248 -1.50 3.86 16.15
CA GLN A 248 -2.03 3.56 17.49
C GLN A 248 -2.76 2.22 17.44
N VAL A 249 -2.79 1.51 18.56
CA VAL A 249 -3.60 0.28 18.66
C VAL A 249 -5.06 0.63 18.40
N GLY A 250 -5.72 -0.17 17.57
CA GLY A 250 -7.09 0.08 17.15
C GLY A 250 -7.22 1.04 15.97
N ASP A 251 -6.13 1.46 15.34
CA ASP A 251 -6.22 2.17 14.06
C ASP A 251 -6.68 1.23 12.96
N PHE A 252 -7.68 1.67 12.21
CA PHE A 252 -8.06 1.08 10.95
C PHE A 252 -7.77 2.10 9.84
N LEU A 253 -6.83 1.78 8.95
CA LEU A 253 -6.37 2.69 7.91
C LEU A 253 -6.55 2.04 6.53
N MET A 254 -7.01 2.84 5.58
CA MET A 254 -7.15 2.47 4.17
C MET A 254 -6.27 3.35 3.30
N TRP A 255 -5.61 2.75 2.30
CA TRP A 255 -4.91 3.51 1.26
C TRP A 255 -5.25 3.04 -0.14
N ASP A 256 -5.25 3.99 -1.05
CA ASP A 256 -5.58 3.79 -2.46
C ASP A 256 -4.33 3.42 -3.27
N ASN A 257 -4.21 2.16 -3.67
CA ASN A 257 -3.09 1.68 -4.47
C ASN A 257 -3.13 2.20 -5.93
N CYS A 258 -4.26 2.81 -6.34
CA CYS A 258 -4.36 3.42 -7.66
C CYS A 258 -3.62 4.77 -7.74
N SER A 259 -3.51 5.48 -6.62
CA SER A 259 -2.93 6.83 -6.56
C SER A 259 -1.74 6.95 -5.63
N THR A 260 -1.48 5.96 -4.75
CA THR A 260 -0.41 6.05 -3.75
C THR A 260 0.63 4.96 -3.88
N GLN A 261 1.80 5.24 -3.37
CA GLN A 261 2.80 4.26 -2.98
C GLN A 261 3.12 4.41 -1.49
N HIS A 262 3.59 3.35 -0.85
CA HIS A 262 3.86 3.37 0.58
C HIS A 262 5.15 2.63 0.94
N ARG A 263 5.66 2.94 2.15
CA ARG A 263 6.85 2.31 2.73
C ARG A 263 6.72 2.23 4.24
N ALA A 264 7.09 1.07 4.82
CA ALA A 264 7.21 0.88 6.26
C ALA A 264 8.47 1.55 6.80
N VAL A 265 8.38 2.11 8.01
CA VAL A 265 9.53 2.58 8.79
C VAL A 265 9.92 1.47 9.77
N MET A 266 11.12 0.89 9.59
CA MET A 266 11.60 -0.24 10.37
C MET A 266 12.56 0.25 11.46
N ASP A 267 12.02 0.96 12.43
CA ASP A 267 12.74 1.55 13.58
C ASP A 267 12.44 0.81 14.90
N TYR A 268 11.98 -0.44 14.82
CA TYR A 268 11.67 -1.32 15.94
C TYR A 268 12.21 -2.74 15.69
N ALA A 269 12.41 -3.50 16.77
CA ALA A 269 12.78 -4.91 16.75
C ALA A 269 12.26 -5.59 18.02
N LEU A 270 12.20 -6.93 18.05
CA LEU A 270 11.86 -7.64 19.28
C LEU A 270 12.78 -7.19 20.45
N PRO A 271 12.23 -6.98 21.65
CA PRO A 271 10.91 -7.41 22.14
C PRO A 271 9.74 -6.49 21.79
N GLN A 272 9.94 -5.41 21.05
CA GLN A 272 8.87 -4.50 20.59
C GLN A 272 8.02 -5.23 19.56
N ARG A 273 6.80 -5.60 19.94
CA ARG A 273 5.89 -6.40 19.12
C ARG A 273 5.05 -5.53 18.19
N ARG A 274 4.91 -5.96 16.94
CA ARG A 274 4.02 -5.37 15.95
C ARG A 274 3.13 -6.44 15.35
N LEU A 275 1.81 -6.20 15.36
CA LEU A 275 0.83 -7.08 14.74
C LEU A 275 -0.20 -6.25 13.98
N MET A 276 -0.21 -6.42 12.67
CA MET A 276 -1.15 -5.78 11.77
C MET A 276 -1.85 -6.82 10.90
N GLU A 277 -3.12 -6.58 10.58
CA GLU A 277 -3.92 -7.42 9.68
C GLU A 277 -4.35 -6.61 8.48
N ARG A 278 -4.14 -7.12 7.28
CA ARG A 278 -4.43 -6.45 6.00
C ARG A 278 -5.44 -7.24 5.19
N ALA A 279 -6.57 -6.61 4.85
CA ALA A 279 -7.39 -7.00 3.73
C ALA A 279 -6.96 -6.21 2.49
N THR A 280 -6.95 -6.86 1.32
CA THR A 280 -6.54 -6.24 0.05
C THR A 280 -7.68 -6.38 -0.95
N LEU A 281 -8.09 -5.27 -1.58
CA LEU A 281 -9.13 -5.28 -2.61
C LEU A 281 -8.56 -5.67 -3.96
N CYS A 282 -9.23 -6.55 -4.67
CA CYS A 282 -8.98 -6.80 -6.08
C CYS A 282 -9.12 -5.50 -6.88
N GLY A 283 -8.28 -5.32 -7.88
CA GLY A 283 -8.31 -4.14 -8.72
C GLY A 283 -8.56 -4.47 -10.19
N ALA A 284 -8.18 -3.55 -11.05
CA ALA A 284 -8.32 -3.68 -12.50
C ALA A 284 -7.03 -3.26 -13.20
N ALA A 285 -6.88 -3.66 -14.47
CA ALA A 285 -5.74 -3.27 -15.28
C ALA A 285 -5.63 -1.74 -15.39
N PRO A 286 -4.44 -1.16 -15.13
CA PRO A 286 -4.21 0.28 -15.23
C PRO A 286 -4.29 0.78 -16.68
N PHE A 287 -4.86 1.98 -16.88
CA PHE A 287 -5.01 2.63 -18.18
C PHE A 287 -4.68 4.13 -18.15
#